data_742b1686c92ef6a32c9ac00d7f9c9054
#
_entry.id   742b1686c92ef6a32c9ac00d7f9c9054
#
_cell.length_a   1.000
_cell.length_b   1.000
_cell.length_c   1.000
_cell.angle_alpha   90.00
_cell.angle_beta   90.00
_cell.angle_gamma   90.00
#
_symmetry.space_group_name_H-M   'P 1'
#
loop_
_entity.id
_entity.type
_entity.pdbx_description
1 polymer ?
#
loop_
_entity_poly.entity_id
_entity_poly.type
_entity_poly.pdbx_seq_one_letter_code
_entity_poly.pdbx_strand_id
1 'polypeptide(L)'
;YSALLDTIIDNDIDANISIKPTALGLLIDGEETSKNLTKILVKASKNNIFVRLDMEDNRVTQSTIDLVYEMHKKGLNNVGTVLQGRLFRTENDIENICSMTLKNSDFRICKGIYLESNDISYTNHKDIVDSVINCINLMLENGAYTAIASHDDDIIACSLDSLKKRSMGPELMDPRKNAGIKLPGKGNGYE
;
A
#
# COMPACT_ATOMS: atom_id res chain seq x y z
N TYR A 1 0.38 8.80 -16.39
CA TYR A 1 -0.22 9.12 -15.06
C TYR A 1 -0.71 10.57 -14.99
N SER A 2 0.01 11.57 -15.53
CA SER A 2 -0.46 12.97 -15.49
C SER A 2 -1.84 13.15 -16.15
N ALA A 3 -2.04 12.59 -17.34
CA ALA A 3 -3.33 12.65 -18.02
C ALA A 3 -4.46 11.95 -17.26
N LEU A 4 -4.15 10.83 -16.54
CA LEU A 4 -5.12 10.17 -15.67
C LEU A 4 -5.51 11.07 -14.50
N LEU A 5 -4.54 11.73 -13.87
CA LEU A 5 -4.83 12.71 -12.81
C LEU A 5 -5.69 13.87 -13.34
N ASP A 6 -5.41 14.39 -14.55
CA ASP A 6 -6.23 15.42 -15.15
C ASP A 6 -7.68 14.95 -15.32
N THR A 7 -7.88 13.73 -15.82
CA THR A 7 -9.22 13.16 -15.98
C THR A 7 -9.96 13.02 -14.63
N ILE A 8 -9.28 12.58 -13.57
CA ILE A 8 -9.86 12.45 -12.22
C ILE A 8 -10.28 13.84 -11.71
N ILE A 9 -9.39 14.83 -11.85
CA ILE A 9 -9.62 16.20 -11.36
C ILE A 9 -10.74 16.88 -12.16
N ASP A 10 -10.68 16.85 -13.48
CA ASP A 10 -11.61 17.56 -14.36
C ASP A 10 -13.04 17.01 -14.27
N ASN A 11 -13.20 15.75 -13.87
CA ASN A 11 -14.51 15.10 -13.71
C ASN A 11 -14.92 14.89 -12.25
N ASP A 12 -14.21 15.47 -11.29
CA ASP A 12 -14.48 15.36 -9.85
C ASP A 12 -14.69 13.91 -9.38
N ILE A 13 -13.81 12.99 -9.84
CA ILE A 13 -13.92 11.56 -9.53
C ILE A 13 -13.31 11.29 -8.16
N ASP A 14 -14.07 10.69 -7.24
CA ASP A 14 -13.55 10.22 -5.95
C ASP A 14 -12.70 8.96 -6.17
N ALA A 15 -11.42 9.14 -6.46
CA ALA A 15 -10.48 8.07 -6.75
C ALA A 15 -9.06 8.38 -6.29
N ASN A 16 -8.33 7.31 -6.00
CA ASN A 16 -6.88 7.31 -5.84
C ASN A 16 -6.22 6.74 -7.10
N ILE A 17 -4.92 6.96 -7.27
CA ILE A 17 -4.17 6.32 -8.35
C ILE A 17 -3.14 5.33 -7.80
N SER A 18 -2.93 4.24 -8.53
CA SER A 18 -1.81 3.31 -8.30
C SER A 18 -0.79 3.45 -9.43
N ILE A 19 0.48 3.49 -9.05
CA ILE A 19 1.61 3.71 -9.96
C ILE A 19 2.63 2.60 -9.78
N LYS A 20 3.07 1.99 -10.88
CA LYS A 20 4.23 1.09 -10.87
C LYS A 20 5.51 1.93 -10.93
N PRO A 21 6.40 1.82 -9.93
CA PRO A 21 7.65 2.57 -9.92
C PRO A 21 8.53 2.34 -11.15
N THR A 22 8.54 1.11 -11.69
CA THR A 22 9.28 0.81 -12.92
C THR A 22 8.74 1.54 -14.14
N ALA A 23 7.44 1.85 -14.18
CA ALA A 23 6.83 2.67 -15.23
C ALA A 23 7.22 4.16 -15.14
N LEU A 24 7.81 4.60 -14.02
CA LEU A 24 8.42 5.92 -13.87
C LEU A 24 9.93 5.91 -14.17
N GLY A 25 10.51 4.74 -14.44
CA GLY A 25 11.91 4.58 -14.79
C GLY A 25 12.80 4.03 -13.66
N LEU A 26 12.24 3.47 -12.57
CA LEU A 26 13.01 3.07 -11.38
C LEU A 26 14.20 2.15 -11.66
N LEU A 27 14.10 1.27 -12.66
CA LEU A 27 15.21 0.39 -13.09
C LEU A 27 16.22 1.07 -14.02
N ILE A 28 15.96 2.30 -14.45
CA ILE A 28 16.79 3.03 -15.42
C ILE A 28 17.51 4.18 -14.72
N ASP A 29 16.78 5.04 -14.05
CA ASP A 29 17.28 6.22 -13.35
C ASP A 29 16.40 6.54 -12.15
N GLY A 30 16.91 6.25 -10.95
CA GLY A 30 16.20 6.51 -9.70
C GLY A 30 15.99 8.00 -9.41
N GLU A 31 16.94 8.86 -9.83
CA GLU A 31 16.82 10.31 -9.61
C GLU A 31 15.71 10.91 -10.49
N GLU A 32 15.65 10.52 -11.76
CA GLU A 32 14.59 10.95 -12.66
C GLU A 32 13.23 10.38 -12.23
N THR A 33 13.20 9.14 -11.72
CA THR A 33 11.99 8.53 -11.13
C THR A 33 11.49 9.35 -9.96
N SER A 34 12.37 9.76 -9.05
CA SER A 34 12.02 10.62 -7.90
C SER A 34 11.46 11.98 -8.36
N LYS A 35 12.07 12.60 -9.36
CA LYS A 35 11.58 13.87 -9.95
C LYS A 35 10.18 13.71 -10.55
N ASN A 36 9.95 12.64 -11.30
CA ASN A 36 8.68 12.35 -11.94
C ASN A 36 7.59 12.05 -10.91
N LEU A 37 7.89 11.25 -9.89
CA LEU A 37 6.98 10.99 -8.78
C LEU A 37 6.65 12.28 -8.01
N THR A 38 7.65 13.13 -7.73
CA THR A 38 7.44 14.42 -7.07
C THR A 38 6.43 15.29 -7.81
N LYS A 39 6.54 15.42 -9.15
CA LYS A 39 5.59 16.18 -9.97
C LYS A 39 4.16 15.66 -9.84
N ILE A 40 4.00 14.33 -9.87
CA ILE A 40 2.70 13.66 -9.73
C ILE A 40 2.12 13.92 -8.34
N LEU A 41 2.91 13.73 -7.28
CA LEU A 41 2.46 13.90 -5.90
C LEU A 41 2.06 15.33 -5.58
N VAL A 42 2.82 16.32 -6.05
CA VAL A 42 2.47 17.75 -5.88
C VAL A 42 1.12 18.08 -6.54
N LYS A 43 0.88 17.55 -7.75
CA LYS A 43 -0.40 17.73 -8.44
C LYS A 43 -1.55 17.02 -7.72
N ALA A 44 -1.33 15.77 -7.32
CA ALA A 44 -2.30 14.96 -6.59
C ALA A 44 -2.66 15.58 -5.23
N SER A 45 -1.66 16.07 -4.48
CA SER A 45 -1.86 16.68 -3.16
C SER A 45 -2.75 17.93 -3.21
N LYS A 46 -2.61 18.77 -4.24
CA LYS A 46 -3.46 19.96 -4.43
C LYS A 46 -4.94 19.64 -4.60
N ASN A 47 -5.26 18.41 -4.96
CA ASN A 47 -6.61 17.93 -5.23
C ASN A 47 -7.04 16.82 -4.26
N ASN A 48 -6.35 16.65 -3.13
CA ASN A 48 -6.60 15.63 -2.12
C ASN A 48 -6.60 14.19 -2.66
N ILE A 49 -5.84 13.92 -3.73
CA ILE A 49 -5.72 12.59 -4.32
C ILE A 49 -4.54 11.88 -3.69
N PHE A 50 -4.77 10.67 -3.20
CA PHE A 50 -3.73 9.78 -2.69
C PHE A 50 -3.09 8.98 -3.83
N VAL A 51 -1.79 8.73 -3.71
CA VAL A 51 -1.01 7.96 -4.69
C VAL A 51 -0.46 6.69 -4.03
N ARG A 52 -0.74 5.54 -4.62
CA ARG A 52 -0.21 4.26 -4.20
C ARG A 52 0.93 3.82 -5.09
N LEU A 53 2.09 3.55 -4.52
CA LEU A 53 3.16 2.88 -5.26
C LEU A 53 2.92 1.36 -5.17
N ASP A 54 2.63 0.74 -6.31
CA ASP A 54 2.49 -0.70 -6.40
C ASP A 54 3.84 -1.38 -6.14
N MET A 55 3.81 -2.54 -5.45
CA MET A 55 5.00 -3.35 -5.26
C MET A 55 5.15 -4.33 -6.43
N GLU A 56 6.35 -4.38 -6.94
CA GLU A 56 6.74 -5.29 -8.02
C GLU A 56 7.63 -6.42 -7.46
N ASP A 57 8.55 -6.99 -8.23
CA ASP A 57 9.42 -8.06 -7.73
C ASP A 57 10.50 -7.58 -6.73
N ASN A 58 11.23 -8.54 -6.16
CA ASN A 58 12.20 -8.28 -5.09
C ASN A 58 13.31 -7.28 -5.48
N ARG A 59 13.66 -7.18 -6.77
CA ARG A 59 14.73 -6.30 -7.26
C ARG A 59 14.44 -4.83 -7.00
N VAL A 60 13.17 -4.46 -6.93
CA VAL A 60 12.73 -3.07 -6.73
C VAL A 60 12.02 -2.84 -5.39
N THR A 61 11.87 -3.86 -4.56
CA THR A 61 11.19 -3.74 -3.26
C THR A 61 11.82 -2.64 -2.41
N GLN A 62 13.13 -2.68 -2.18
CA GLN A 62 13.80 -1.68 -1.36
C GLN A 62 13.72 -0.28 -1.98
N SER A 63 14.01 -0.16 -3.28
CA SER A 63 13.98 1.12 -3.97
C SER A 63 12.59 1.76 -3.97
N THR A 64 11.52 0.95 -4.01
CA THR A 64 10.14 1.44 -3.88
C THR A 64 9.87 1.99 -2.49
N ILE A 65 10.34 1.31 -1.43
CA ILE A 65 10.23 1.78 -0.05
C ILE A 65 11.04 3.07 0.15
N ASP A 66 12.24 3.12 -0.40
CA ASP A 66 13.11 4.31 -0.32
C ASP A 66 12.48 5.52 -1.00
N LEU A 67 11.75 5.34 -2.11
CA LEU A 67 10.97 6.40 -2.74
C LEU A 67 9.88 6.95 -1.80
N VAL A 68 9.17 6.08 -1.06
CA VAL A 68 8.18 6.54 -0.07
C VAL A 68 8.86 7.38 1.00
N TYR A 69 9.98 6.91 1.55
CA TYR A 69 10.74 7.67 2.55
C TYR A 69 11.20 9.03 2.04
N GLU A 70 11.71 9.06 0.81
CA GLU A 70 12.17 10.30 0.18
C GLU A 70 11.01 11.31 0.02
N MET A 71 9.85 10.84 -0.43
CA MET A 71 8.69 11.71 -0.60
C MET A 71 8.18 12.25 0.74
N HIS A 72 8.08 11.41 1.77
CA HIS A 72 7.72 11.87 3.11
C HIS A 72 8.72 12.87 3.69
N LYS A 73 10.03 12.68 3.48
CA LYS A 73 11.07 13.66 3.86
C LYS A 73 10.91 15.00 3.14
N LYS A 74 10.36 15.01 1.93
CA LYS A 74 10.02 16.24 1.18
C LYS A 74 8.69 16.86 1.61
N GLY A 75 7.99 16.30 2.60
CA GLY A 75 6.68 16.76 3.06
C GLY A 75 5.51 16.32 2.19
N LEU A 76 5.73 15.40 1.25
CA LEU A 76 4.70 14.83 0.37
C LEU A 76 4.13 13.55 1.01
N ASN A 77 3.14 13.71 1.88
CA ASN A 77 2.58 12.63 2.69
C ASN A 77 1.36 11.93 2.03
N ASN A 78 0.99 12.35 0.83
CA ASN A 78 -0.10 11.74 0.07
C ASN A 78 0.35 10.52 -0.77
N VAL A 79 1.32 9.78 -0.26
CA VAL A 79 1.86 8.57 -0.88
C VAL A 79 2.03 7.46 0.14
N GLY A 80 1.72 6.23 -0.28
CA GLY A 80 1.97 5.00 0.45
C GLY A 80 2.35 3.87 -0.52
N THR A 81 2.62 2.70 0.00
CA THR A 81 3.06 1.56 -0.82
C THR A 81 2.21 0.31 -0.64
N VAL A 82 2.48 -0.67 -1.47
CA VAL A 82 1.96 -2.04 -1.34
C VAL A 82 3.05 -2.92 -0.75
N LEU A 83 2.69 -3.81 0.16
CA LEU A 83 3.59 -4.83 0.69
C LEU A 83 3.03 -6.22 0.40
N GLN A 84 3.94 -7.19 0.28
CA GLN A 84 3.61 -8.55 -0.08
C GLN A 84 3.87 -9.49 1.09
N GLY A 85 2.82 -10.09 1.68
CA GLY A 85 2.96 -11.00 2.82
C GLY A 85 3.80 -12.25 2.52
N ARG A 86 3.98 -12.59 1.26
CA ARG A 86 4.87 -13.69 0.85
C ARG A 86 6.35 -13.46 1.20
N LEU A 87 6.84 -12.21 1.23
CA LEU A 87 8.25 -11.91 1.48
C LEU A 87 8.56 -11.95 2.98
N PHE A 88 9.62 -12.63 3.38
CA PHE A 88 10.04 -12.73 4.79
C PHE A 88 10.34 -11.37 5.43
N ARG A 89 10.77 -10.39 4.63
CA ARG A 89 11.11 -9.05 5.10
C ARG A 89 9.91 -8.18 5.48
N THR A 90 8.69 -8.56 5.08
CA THR A 90 7.52 -7.66 5.09
C THR A 90 7.18 -7.14 6.48
N GLU A 91 7.25 -7.96 7.53
CA GLU A 91 6.98 -7.51 8.90
C GLU A 91 7.99 -6.43 9.34
N ASN A 92 9.29 -6.66 9.09
CA ASN A 92 10.32 -5.68 9.39
C ASN A 92 10.18 -4.38 8.55
N ASP A 93 9.76 -4.51 7.29
CA ASP A 93 9.47 -3.34 6.45
C ASP A 93 8.32 -2.50 7.00
N ILE A 94 7.25 -3.13 7.52
CA ILE A 94 6.13 -2.44 8.18
C ILE A 94 6.62 -1.62 9.37
N GLU A 95 7.39 -2.24 10.27
CA GLU A 95 7.92 -1.56 11.46
C GLU A 95 8.80 -0.36 11.07
N ASN A 96 9.71 -0.57 10.11
CA ASN A 96 10.60 0.49 9.63
C ASN A 96 9.82 1.64 8.98
N ILE A 97 8.85 1.36 8.11
CA ILE A 97 8.03 2.39 7.47
C ILE A 97 7.21 3.14 8.52
N CYS A 98 6.56 2.44 9.45
CA CYS A 98 5.79 3.08 10.52
C CYS A 98 6.66 4.00 11.39
N SER A 99 7.89 3.60 11.71
CA SER A 99 8.82 4.42 12.47
C SER A 99 9.26 5.69 11.71
N MET A 100 9.40 5.59 10.38
CA MET A 100 9.86 6.69 9.52
C MET A 100 8.75 7.64 9.10
N THR A 101 7.54 7.14 8.85
CA THR A 101 6.40 7.92 8.35
C THR A 101 5.43 8.31 9.47
N LEU A 102 5.60 7.74 10.67
CA LEU A 102 4.77 8.00 11.85
C LEU A 102 3.27 7.84 11.54
N LYS A 103 2.47 8.86 11.84
CA LYS A 103 1.01 8.84 11.65
C LYS A 103 0.55 8.85 10.19
N ASN A 104 1.47 8.97 9.23
CA ASN A 104 1.16 9.01 7.80
C ASN A 104 1.40 7.65 7.12
N SER A 105 1.55 6.58 7.89
CA SER A 105 1.73 5.24 7.34
C SER A 105 0.46 4.76 6.65
N ASP A 106 0.55 4.44 5.37
CA ASP A 106 -0.55 3.96 4.55
C ASP A 106 -0.09 2.80 3.67
N PHE A 107 -0.69 1.64 3.87
CA PHE A 107 -0.33 0.41 3.22
C PHE A 107 -1.50 -0.20 2.44
N ARG A 108 -1.14 -0.90 1.36
CA ARG A 108 -1.94 -2.00 0.83
C ARG A 108 -1.17 -3.29 1.07
N ILE A 109 -1.83 -4.31 1.62
CA ILE A 109 -1.25 -5.63 1.79
C ILE A 109 -1.89 -6.62 0.82
N CYS A 110 -1.08 -7.42 0.15
CA CYS A 110 -1.50 -8.53 -0.68
C CYS A 110 -0.66 -9.78 -0.39
N LYS A 111 -1.09 -10.93 -0.91
CA LYS A 111 -0.29 -12.17 -0.81
C LYS A 111 1.05 -12.06 -1.55
N GLY A 112 1.06 -11.42 -2.68
CA GLY A 112 2.19 -11.31 -3.61
C GLY A 112 2.01 -12.26 -4.80
N ILE A 113 2.14 -11.72 -6.02
CA ILE A 113 1.96 -12.47 -7.26
C ILE A 113 3.30 -12.96 -7.85
N TYR A 114 4.37 -12.26 -7.56
CA TYR A 114 5.69 -12.58 -8.12
C TYR A 114 6.23 -13.87 -7.51
N LEU A 115 6.73 -14.76 -8.37
CA LEU A 115 7.45 -15.96 -7.93
C LEU A 115 8.85 -15.56 -7.51
N GLU A 116 9.08 -15.59 -6.22
CA GLU A 116 10.34 -15.25 -5.61
C GLU A 116 11.08 -16.51 -5.14
N SER A 117 12.37 -16.38 -4.89
CA SER A 117 13.21 -17.45 -4.40
C SER A 117 12.81 -17.89 -2.98
N ASN A 118 12.93 -19.19 -2.68
CA ASN A 118 12.55 -19.77 -1.39
C ASN A 118 13.38 -19.29 -0.20
N ASP A 119 14.52 -18.68 -0.46
CA ASP A 119 15.37 -18.09 0.58
C ASP A 119 14.90 -16.71 1.04
N ILE A 120 13.97 -16.09 0.32
CA ILE A 120 13.40 -14.76 0.64
C ILE A 120 11.88 -14.76 0.79
N SER A 121 11.21 -15.87 0.48
CA SER A 121 9.74 -15.90 0.43
C SER A 121 9.12 -17.22 0.87
N TYR A 122 7.92 -17.11 1.44
CA TYR A 122 7.03 -18.26 1.62
C TYR A 122 6.51 -18.77 0.27
N THR A 123 6.46 -20.09 0.12
CA THR A 123 5.94 -20.75 -1.09
C THR A 123 4.66 -21.54 -0.83
N ASN A 124 4.43 -21.93 0.42
CA ASN A 124 3.22 -22.60 0.85
C ASN A 124 2.07 -21.59 1.03
N HIS A 125 0.88 -21.92 0.50
CA HIS A 125 -0.28 -21.03 0.59
C HIS A 125 -0.64 -20.66 2.05
N LYS A 126 -0.63 -21.66 2.95
CA LYS A 126 -0.97 -21.42 4.35
C LYS A 126 0.00 -20.44 5.02
N ASP A 127 1.30 -20.62 4.79
CA ASP A 127 2.34 -19.75 5.38
C ASP A 127 2.22 -18.31 4.85
N ILE A 128 1.85 -18.15 3.57
CA ILE A 128 1.59 -16.82 2.98
C ILE A 128 0.35 -16.18 3.62
N VAL A 129 -0.72 -16.94 3.83
CA VAL A 129 -1.95 -16.44 4.48
C VAL A 129 -1.66 -16.03 5.93
N ASP A 130 -0.99 -16.87 6.68
CA ASP A 130 -0.61 -16.60 8.08
C ASP A 130 0.26 -15.34 8.17
N SER A 131 1.24 -15.18 7.27
CA SER A 131 2.08 -13.98 7.19
C SER A 131 1.27 -12.73 6.85
N VAL A 132 0.34 -12.79 5.88
CA VAL A 132 -0.54 -11.65 5.57
C VAL A 132 -1.35 -11.22 6.79
N ILE A 133 -1.92 -12.18 7.53
CA ILE A 133 -2.70 -11.90 8.74
C ILE A 133 -1.82 -11.23 9.81
N ASN A 134 -0.59 -11.72 10.01
CA ASN A 134 0.37 -11.10 10.94
C ASN A 134 0.70 -9.66 10.51
N CYS A 135 0.99 -9.45 9.23
CA CYS A 135 1.25 -8.12 8.66
C CYS A 135 0.07 -7.15 8.89
N ILE A 136 -1.17 -7.60 8.68
CA ILE A 136 -2.37 -6.78 8.93
C ILE A 136 -2.44 -6.37 10.41
N ASN A 137 -2.25 -7.31 11.33
CA ASN A 137 -2.27 -7.02 12.75
C ASN A 137 -1.18 -6.01 13.13
N LEU A 138 0.04 -6.19 12.62
CA LEU A 138 1.16 -5.31 12.86
C LEU A 138 0.92 -3.88 12.33
N MET A 139 0.35 -3.75 11.12
CA MET A 139 -0.04 -2.46 10.54
C MET A 139 -1.06 -1.74 11.43
N LEU A 140 -2.10 -2.46 11.89
CA LEU A 140 -3.12 -1.89 12.77
C LEU A 140 -2.57 -1.50 14.14
N GLU A 141 -1.66 -2.28 14.71
CA GLU A 141 -0.99 -1.99 15.99
C GLU A 141 -0.15 -0.74 15.92
N ASN A 142 0.47 -0.49 14.77
CA ASN A 142 1.21 0.74 14.51
C ASN A 142 0.33 1.93 14.10
N GLY A 143 -1.00 1.78 14.09
CA GLY A 143 -1.93 2.84 13.73
C GLY A 143 -1.91 3.23 12.25
N ALA A 144 -1.41 2.35 11.37
CA ALA A 144 -1.35 2.59 9.94
C ALA A 144 -2.71 2.38 9.27
N TYR A 145 -2.98 3.15 8.21
CA TYR A 145 -4.08 2.83 7.31
C TYR A 145 -3.73 1.56 6.52
N THR A 146 -4.64 0.59 6.52
CA THR A 146 -4.41 -0.74 5.94
C THR A 146 -5.47 -1.10 4.92
N ALA A 147 -5.12 -1.09 3.64
CA ALA A 147 -5.97 -1.60 2.56
C ALA A 147 -5.65 -3.08 2.29
N ILE A 148 -6.64 -3.96 2.44
CA ILE A 148 -6.47 -5.40 2.25
C ILE A 148 -6.85 -5.77 0.83
N ALA A 149 -5.88 -6.25 0.05
CA ALA A 149 -6.06 -6.68 -1.33
C ALA A 149 -6.04 -8.21 -1.41
N SER A 150 -7.12 -8.83 -0.91
CA SER A 150 -7.30 -10.28 -0.94
C SER A 150 -8.78 -10.65 -1.01
N HIS A 151 -9.08 -11.76 -1.70
CA HIS A 151 -10.37 -12.45 -1.70
C HIS A 151 -10.33 -13.75 -0.89
N ASP A 152 -9.25 -13.98 -0.16
CA ASP A 152 -9.05 -15.16 0.66
C ASP A 152 -9.92 -15.07 1.92
N ASP A 153 -10.76 -16.08 2.15
CA ASP A 153 -11.76 -16.08 3.22
C ASP A 153 -11.12 -16.01 4.61
N ASP A 154 -9.99 -16.69 4.82
CA ASP A 154 -9.27 -16.67 6.10
C ASP A 154 -8.71 -15.27 6.40
N ILE A 155 -8.11 -14.63 5.39
CA ILE A 155 -7.60 -13.26 5.51
C ILE A 155 -8.76 -12.30 5.83
N ILE A 156 -9.88 -12.42 5.13
CA ILE A 156 -11.05 -11.55 5.33
C ILE A 156 -11.62 -11.76 6.75
N ALA A 157 -11.84 -13.02 7.15
CA ALA A 157 -12.41 -13.35 8.44
C ALA A 157 -11.53 -12.86 9.61
N CYS A 158 -10.22 -13.12 9.55
CA CYS A 158 -9.27 -12.68 10.57
C CYS A 158 -9.17 -11.14 10.63
N SER A 159 -9.25 -10.47 9.48
CA SER A 159 -9.23 -9.01 9.42
C SER A 159 -10.44 -8.38 10.09
N LEU A 160 -11.63 -8.91 9.80
CA LEU A 160 -12.86 -8.45 10.45
C LEU A 160 -12.85 -8.69 11.97
N ASP A 161 -12.31 -9.83 12.41
CA ASP A 161 -12.18 -10.14 13.83
C ASP A 161 -11.18 -9.21 14.53
N SER A 162 -10.06 -8.89 13.87
CA SER A 162 -9.06 -7.94 14.35
C SER A 162 -9.63 -6.53 14.53
N LEU A 163 -10.50 -6.08 13.61
CA LEU A 163 -11.21 -4.81 13.75
C LEU A 163 -12.17 -4.81 14.94
N LYS A 164 -12.98 -5.87 15.06
CA LYS A 164 -13.92 -6.01 16.19
C LYS A 164 -13.20 -5.96 17.53
N LYS A 165 -12.10 -6.70 17.68
CA LYS A 165 -11.29 -6.72 18.91
C LYS A 165 -10.72 -5.35 19.27
N ARG A 166 -10.45 -4.49 18.29
CA ARG A 166 -9.94 -3.13 18.51
C ARG A 166 -11.06 -2.08 18.62
N SER A 167 -12.33 -2.50 18.63
CA SER A 167 -13.50 -1.60 18.61
C SER A 167 -13.47 -0.59 17.45
N MET A 168 -12.88 -0.98 16.34
CA MET A 168 -12.82 -0.17 15.12
C MET A 168 -14.06 -0.47 14.27
N GLY A 169 -14.99 0.49 14.18
CA GLY A 169 -16.17 0.37 13.32
C GLY A 169 -15.88 0.73 11.86
N PRO A 170 -16.82 0.40 10.94
CA PRO A 170 -16.70 0.75 9.51
C PRO A 170 -16.55 2.25 9.24
N GLU A 171 -17.07 3.10 10.12
CA GLU A 171 -16.94 4.55 10.06
C GLU A 171 -15.53 5.07 10.32
N LEU A 172 -14.64 4.26 10.90
CA LEU A 172 -13.22 4.58 11.05
C LEU A 172 -12.41 4.32 9.76
N MET A 173 -13.10 3.94 8.71
CA MET A 173 -12.51 3.71 7.37
C MET A 173 -12.36 5.01 6.57
N ASP A 174 -12.46 6.19 7.17
CA ASP A 174 -12.13 7.44 6.48
C ASP A 174 -10.60 7.52 6.29
N PRO A 175 -10.13 7.40 5.04
CA PRO A 175 -8.69 7.41 4.75
C PRO A 175 -7.99 8.71 5.16
N ARG A 176 -8.75 9.74 5.53
CA ARG A 176 -8.22 11.06 5.90
C ARG A 176 -8.15 11.28 7.41
N LYS A 177 -8.65 10.37 8.23
CA LYS A 177 -8.83 10.65 9.66
C LYS A 177 -8.18 9.69 10.63
N ASN A 178 -8.00 8.40 10.34
CA ASN A 178 -7.37 7.44 11.26
C ASN A 178 -7.04 6.11 10.57
N ALA A 179 -6.24 5.28 11.23
CA ALA A 179 -6.00 3.90 10.83
C ALA A 179 -7.31 3.16 10.54
N GLY A 180 -7.39 2.49 9.41
CA GLY A 180 -8.59 1.76 9.00
C GLY A 180 -8.26 0.61 8.02
N ILE A 181 -9.20 -0.33 7.90
CA ILE A 181 -9.13 -1.40 6.90
C ILE A 181 -10.06 -1.05 5.75
N LYS A 182 -9.56 -1.05 4.52
CA LYS A 182 -10.38 -1.07 3.32
C LYS A 182 -10.44 -2.50 2.80
N LEU A 183 -11.60 -3.13 2.90
CA LEU A 183 -11.87 -4.41 2.25
C LEU A 183 -12.14 -4.18 0.75
N PRO A 184 -11.80 -5.15 -0.12
CA PRO A 184 -12.21 -5.10 -1.50
C PRO A 184 -13.74 -4.97 -1.56
N GLY A 185 -14.23 -3.98 -2.31
CA GLY A 185 -15.66 -3.84 -2.58
C GLY A 185 -16.17 -5.15 -3.19
N LYS A 186 -17.39 -5.58 -2.82
CA LYS A 186 -18.07 -6.65 -3.57
C LYS A 186 -18.18 -6.15 -5.00
N GLY A 187 -17.31 -6.63 -5.87
CA GLY A 187 -17.45 -6.38 -7.29
C GLY A 187 -18.85 -6.85 -7.70
N ASN A 188 -19.63 -5.97 -8.32
CA ASN A 188 -20.81 -6.41 -9.01
C ASN A 188 -20.35 -7.48 -9.98
N GLY A 189 -20.80 -8.71 -9.74
CA GLY A 189 -20.39 -9.84 -10.58
C GLY A 189 -20.66 -9.50 -12.04
N TYR A 190 -19.64 -9.66 -12.85
CA TYR A 190 -19.86 -9.81 -14.27
C TYR A 190 -20.53 -11.18 -14.47
N GLU A 191 -21.82 -11.16 -14.80
CA GLU A 191 -22.51 -12.29 -15.43
C GLU A 191 -21.90 -12.57 -16.81
#